data_81ed15ca2a1ceb6a9797aa0266b4822a
#
_entry.id   81ed15ca2a1ceb6a9797aa0266b4822a
#
_cell.length_a   1.000
_cell.length_b   1.000
_cell.length_c   1.000
_cell.angle_alpha   90.00
_cell.angle_beta   90.00
_cell.angle_gamma   90.00
#
_symmetry.space_group_name_H-M   'P 1'
#
loop_
_entity.id
_entity.type
_entity.pdbx_description
1 polymer ?
#
loop_
_entity_poly.entity_id
_entity_poly.type
_entity_poly.pdbx_seq_one_letter_code
_entity_poly.pdbx_strand_id
1 'polypeptide(L)'
;MSKYIDKESALKRVGGSEALYKKLLGKFVEGNYQAQLEALIAANDVPGATAQAHTIKGVAANLSLMEINAVALKLEQSLKNGEDTGTLVSDLRDATDATIVEINSL
;
A
#
# COMPACT_ATOMS: atom_id res chain seq x y z
N MET A 1 -14.91 -10.75 7.45
CA MET A 1 -13.55 -10.61 6.90
C MET A 1 -13.44 -9.26 6.21
N SER A 2 -12.36 -8.55 6.47
CA SER A 2 -12.13 -7.23 5.87
C SER A 2 -11.66 -7.34 4.42
N LYS A 3 -12.06 -6.42 3.56
CA LYS A 3 -11.49 -6.34 2.21
C LYS A 3 -10.13 -5.64 2.20
N TYR A 4 -9.76 -4.97 3.29
CA TYR A 4 -8.49 -4.24 3.37
C TYR A 4 -7.36 -5.04 4.00
N ILE A 5 -7.64 -5.81 5.04
CA ILE A 5 -6.64 -6.55 5.81
C ILE A 5 -7.03 -8.02 5.94
N ASP A 6 -6.13 -8.93 5.53
CA ASP A 6 -6.25 -10.36 5.82
C ASP A 6 -5.34 -10.68 7.02
N LYS A 7 -5.86 -10.43 8.21
CA LYS A 7 -5.12 -10.58 9.46
C LYS A 7 -4.61 -12.02 9.67
N GLU A 8 -5.44 -13.00 9.34
CA GLU A 8 -5.08 -14.41 9.50
C GLU A 8 -3.84 -14.78 8.68
N SER A 9 -3.81 -14.38 7.40
CA SER A 9 -2.68 -14.62 6.53
C SER A 9 -1.42 -13.89 7.02
N ALA A 10 -1.57 -12.65 7.46
CA ALA A 10 -0.47 -11.84 7.96
C ALA A 10 0.14 -12.44 9.23
N LEU A 11 -0.70 -12.90 10.16
CA LEU A 11 -0.23 -13.51 11.40
C LEU A 11 0.58 -14.78 11.14
N LYS A 12 0.20 -15.57 10.14
CA LYS A 12 0.97 -16.75 9.76
C LYS A 12 2.40 -16.39 9.33
N ARG A 13 2.58 -15.28 8.63
CA ARG A 13 3.90 -14.82 8.18
C ARG A 13 4.81 -14.39 9.32
N VAL A 14 4.22 -13.85 10.40
CA VAL A 14 4.98 -13.34 11.55
C VAL A 14 4.97 -14.32 12.74
N GLY A 15 4.71 -15.60 12.47
CA GLY A 15 4.73 -16.64 13.49
C GLY A 15 3.62 -16.51 14.52
N GLY A 16 2.51 -15.89 14.20
CA GLY A 16 1.36 -15.73 15.08
C GLY A 16 1.45 -14.57 16.05
N SER A 17 2.51 -13.76 16.00
CA SER A 17 2.71 -12.64 16.92
C SER A 17 1.89 -11.41 16.53
N GLU A 18 0.79 -11.15 17.23
CA GLU A 18 0.00 -9.93 17.02
C GLU A 18 0.80 -8.67 17.34
N ALA A 19 1.62 -8.70 18.38
CA ALA A 19 2.44 -7.55 18.76
C ALA A 19 3.42 -7.17 17.65
N LEU A 20 4.07 -8.16 17.02
CA LEU A 20 4.97 -7.91 15.90
C LEU A 20 4.21 -7.36 14.70
N TYR A 21 3.04 -7.93 14.39
CA TYR A 21 2.22 -7.47 13.27
C TYR A 21 1.80 -6.01 13.47
N LYS A 22 1.31 -5.66 14.65
CA LYS A 22 0.93 -4.27 14.96
C LYS A 22 2.10 -3.31 14.84
N LYS A 23 3.30 -3.73 15.25
CA LYS A 23 4.52 -2.93 15.11
C LYS A 23 4.84 -2.67 13.63
N LEU A 24 4.73 -3.70 12.79
CA LEU A 24 4.97 -3.57 11.35
C LEU A 24 3.93 -2.68 10.67
N LEU A 25 2.67 -2.79 11.07
CA LEU A 25 1.59 -1.90 10.59
C LEU A 25 1.87 -0.45 10.97
N GLY A 26 2.33 -0.20 12.20
CA GLY A 26 2.73 1.14 12.64
C GLY A 26 3.84 1.73 11.79
N LYS A 27 4.83 0.93 11.44
CA LYS A 27 5.90 1.36 10.55
C LYS A 27 5.39 1.69 9.15
N PHE A 28 4.43 0.93 8.65
CA PHE A 28 3.80 1.23 7.37
C PHE A 28 3.12 2.62 7.41
N VAL A 29 2.35 2.89 8.45
CA VAL A 29 1.66 4.18 8.60
C VAL A 29 2.67 5.34 8.68
N GLU A 30 3.73 5.17 9.47
CA GLU A 30 4.77 6.18 9.64
C GLU A 30 5.56 6.46 8.36
N GLY A 31 5.61 5.49 7.44
CA GLY A 31 6.42 5.56 6.23
C GLY A 31 5.92 6.57 5.19
N ASN A 32 4.68 7.03 5.28
CA ASN A 32 4.09 8.02 4.37
C ASN A 32 4.25 7.63 2.90
N TYR A 33 4.05 6.37 2.57
CA TYR A 33 4.28 5.85 1.22
C TYR A 33 3.43 6.54 0.16
N GLN A 34 2.16 6.84 0.49
CA GLN A 34 1.25 7.50 -0.44
C GLN A 34 1.70 8.93 -0.76
N ALA A 35 2.09 9.69 0.27
CA ALA A 35 2.55 11.06 0.09
C ALA A 35 3.82 11.11 -0.79
N GLN A 36 4.74 10.18 -0.59
CA GLN A 36 5.94 10.08 -1.41
C GLN A 36 5.61 9.76 -2.86
N LEU A 37 4.66 8.85 -3.10
CA LEU A 37 4.21 8.50 -4.44
C LEU A 37 3.60 9.73 -5.13
N GLU A 38 2.72 10.46 -4.45
CA GLU A 38 2.06 11.63 -5.02
C GLU A 38 3.07 12.72 -5.37
N ALA A 39 4.10 12.91 -4.54
CA ALA A 39 5.17 13.87 -4.83
C ALA A 39 5.95 13.49 -6.09
N LEU A 40 6.24 12.20 -6.28
CA LEU A 40 6.95 11.73 -7.48
C LEU A 40 6.11 11.91 -8.73
N ILE A 41 4.81 11.65 -8.65
CA ILE A 41 3.90 11.86 -9.78
C ILE A 41 3.79 13.35 -10.11
N ALA A 42 3.67 14.22 -9.09
CA ALA A 42 3.61 15.66 -9.29
C ALA A 42 4.88 16.20 -9.93
N ALA A 43 6.02 15.58 -9.67
CA ALA A 43 7.31 15.95 -10.26
C ALA A 43 7.53 15.34 -11.66
N ASN A 44 6.57 14.59 -12.18
CA ASN A 44 6.69 13.83 -13.44
C ASN A 44 7.86 12.84 -13.43
N ASP A 45 8.24 12.35 -12.26
CA ASP A 45 9.29 11.34 -12.12
C ASP A 45 8.67 9.95 -12.30
N VAL A 46 8.44 9.55 -13.54
CA VAL A 46 7.79 8.27 -13.85
C VAL A 46 8.62 7.08 -13.36
N PRO A 47 9.95 7.01 -13.58
CA PRO A 47 10.75 5.92 -13.01
C PRO A 47 10.68 5.84 -11.49
N GLY A 48 10.74 6.99 -10.80
CA GLY A 48 10.64 7.05 -9.35
C GLY A 48 9.26 6.63 -8.85
N ALA A 49 8.20 7.11 -9.51
CA ALA A 49 6.83 6.74 -9.16
C ALA A 49 6.59 5.23 -9.37
N THR A 50 7.12 4.67 -10.46
CA THR A 50 7.02 3.23 -10.75
C THR A 50 7.70 2.41 -9.65
N ALA A 51 8.91 2.81 -9.25
CA ALA A 51 9.65 2.14 -8.17
C ALA A 51 8.89 2.24 -6.84
N GLN A 52 8.27 3.40 -6.56
CA GLN A 52 7.50 3.60 -5.33
C GLN A 52 6.23 2.72 -5.32
N ALA A 53 5.52 2.65 -6.44
CA ALA A 53 4.35 1.77 -6.56
C ALA A 53 4.73 0.31 -6.34
N HIS A 54 5.87 -0.12 -6.88
CA HIS A 54 6.41 -1.47 -6.66
C HIS A 54 6.69 -1.72 -5.17
N THR A 55 7.31 -0.74 -4.50
CA THR A 55 7.61 -0.82 -3.06
C THR A 55 6.31 -0.94 -2.25
N ILE A 56 5.32 -0.10 -2.54
CA ILE A 56 4.01 -0.15 -1.86
C ILE A 56 3.37 -1.52 -2.03
N LYS A 57 3.37 -2.04 -3.26
CA LYS A 57 2.83 -3.37 -3.56
C LYS A 57 3.50 -4.44 -2.71
N GLY A 58 4.83 -4.43 -2.62
CA GLY A 58 5.59 -5.41 -1.85
C GLY A 58 5.32 -5.34 -0.35
N VAL A 59 5.30 -4.13 0.20
CA VAL A 59 4.99 -3.92 1.62
C VAL A 59 3.57 -4.39 1.93
N ALA A 60 2.61 -4.02 1.09
CA ALA A 60 1.21 -4.42 1.26
C ALA A 60 1.05 -5.94 1.19
N ALA A 61 1.74 -6.60 0.26
CA ALA A 61 1.70 -8.06 0.16
C ALA A 61 2.22 -8.71 1.46
N ASN A 62 3.32 -8.21 1.99
CA ASN A 62 3.91 -8.72 3.24
C ASN A 62 2.98 -8.56 4.44
N LEU A 63 2.24 -7.46 4.49
CA LEU A 63 1.34 -7.16 5.61
C LEU A 63 -0.09 -7.59 5.36
N SER A 64 -0.36 -8.25 4.22
CA SER A 64 -1.70 -8.69 3.79
C SER A 64 -2.70 -7.53 3.72
N LEU A 65 -2.24 -6.38 3.21
CA LEU A 65 -3.09 -5.22 2.93
C LEU A 65 -3.62 -5.36 1.50
N MET A 66 -4.70 -6.10 1.37
CA MET A 66 -5.15 -6.64 0.07
C MET A 66 -5.55 -5.58 -0.94
N GLU A 67 -6.32 -4.58 -0.53
CA GLU A 67 -6.78 -3.55 -1.45
C GLU A 67 -5.62 -2.65 -1.91
N ILE A 68 -4.75 -2.26 -0.98
CA ILE A 68 -3.55 -1.49 -1.33
C ILE A 68 -2.69 -2.27 -2.32
N ASN A 69 -2.48 -3.56 -2.07
CA ASN A 69 -1.70 -4.42 -2.96
C ASN A 69 -2.29 -4.44 -4.37
N ALA A 70 -3.60 -4.65 -4.48
CA ALA A 70 -4.28 -4.75 -5.78
C ALA A 70 -4.19 -3.44 -6.57
N VAL A 71 -4.44 -2.30 -5.92
CA VAL A 71 -4.40 -1.00 -6.59
C VAL A 71 -2.97 -0.61 -6.95
N ALA A 72 -2.01 -0.87 -6.05
CA ALA A 72 -0.60 -0.58 -6.33
C ALA A 72 -0.07 -1.37 -7.52
N LEU A 73 -0.49 -2.62 -7.67
CA LEU A 73 -0.14 -3.44 -8.84
C LEU A 73 -0.64 -2.81 -10.14
N LYS A 74 -1.91 -2.39 -10.16
CA LYS A 74 -2.49 -1.72 -11.34
C LYS A 74 -1.77 -0.42 -11.65
N LEU A 75 -1.45 0.36 -10.62
CA LEU A 75 -0.76 1.64 -10.78
C LEU A 75 0.66 1.42 -11.34
N GLU A 76 1.38 0.45 -10.82
CA GLU A 76 2.71 0.12 -11.34
C GLU A 76 2.66 -0.22 -12.84
N GLN A 77 1.68 -1.03 -13.25
CA GLN A 77 1.51 -1.41 -14.65
C GLN A 77 1.16 -0.21 -15.53
N SER A 78 0.25 0.65 -15.07
CA SER A 78 -0.13 1.85 -15.82
C SER A 78 1.03 2.82 -15.97
N LEU A 79 1.85 2.99 -14.95
CA LEU A 79 3.06 3.82 -15.01
C LEU A 79 4.06 3.28 -16.04
N LYS A 80 4.26 1.96 -16.06
CA LYS A 80 5.16 1.32 -17.03
C LYS A 80 4.66 1.47 -18.46
N ASN A 81 3.33 1.51 -18.65
CA ASN A 81 2.71 1.60 -19.96
C ASN A 81 2.49 3.04 -20.42
N GLY A 82 2.82 4.04 -19.60
CA GLY A 82 2.63 5.43 -19.95
C GLY A 82 1.16 5.85 -19.98
N GLU A 83 0.30 5.16 -19.25
CA GLU A 83 -1.13 5.44 -19.19
C GLU A 83 -1.46 6.52 -18.16
N ASP A 84 -2.67 7.11 -18.25
CA ASP A 84 -3.16 8.05 -17.25
C ASP A 84 -3.34 7.33 -15.91
N THR A 85 -2.79 7.89 -14.84
CA THR A 85 -2.78 7.28 -13.52
C THR A 85 -3.64 8.02 -12.49
N GLY A 86 -4.31 9.10 -12.89
CA GLY A 86 -5.04 9.96 -11.95
C GLY A 86 -6.05 9.20 -11.08
N THR A 87 -6.89 8.37 -11.71
CA THR A 87 -7.88 7.57 -11.00
C THR A 87 -7.24 6.56 -10.05
N LEU A 88 -6.17 5.88 -10.52
CA LEU A 88 -5.49 4.87 -9.70
C LEU A 88 -4.75 5.49 -8.51
N VAL A 89 -4.21 6.68 -8.66
CA VAL A 89 -3.58 7.41 -7.54
C VAL A 89 -4.64 7.75 -6.48
N SER A 90 -5.79 8.22 -6.92
CA SER A 90 -6.92 8.52 -6.04
C SER A 90 -7.44 7.25 -5.35
N ASP A 91 -7.59 6.15 -6.10
CA ASP A 91 -8.02 4.87 -5.56
C ASP A 91 -7.04 4.35 -4.50
N LEU A 92 -5.74 4.51 -4.76
CA LEU A 92 -4.72 4.10 -3.79
C LEU A 92 -4.77 4.94 -2.52
N ARG A 93 -5.02 6.24 -2.64
CA ARG A 93 -5.20 7.12 -1.49
C ARG A 93 -6.38 6.66 -0.64
N ASP A 94 -7.52 6.40 -1.28
CA ASP A 94 -8.73 5.96 -0.59
C ASP A 94 -8.51 4.60 0.10
N ALA A 95 -7.87 3.65 -0.59
CA ALA A 95 -7.55 2.35 -0.02
C ALA A 95 -6.60 2.48 1.18
N THR A 96 -5.60 3.37 1.08
CA THR A 96 -4.64 3.62 2.15
C THR A 96 -5.34 4.22 3.37
N ASP A 97 -6.17 5.25 3.16
CA ASP A 97 -6.90 5.90 4.24
C ASP A 97 -7.84 4.93 4.96
N ALA A 98 -8.60 4.14 4.22
CA ALA A 98 -9.50 3.13 4.78
C ALA A 98 -8.74 2.05 5.55
N THR A 99 -7.59 1.62 5.02
CA THR A 99 -6.74 0.63 5.68
C THR A 99 -6.18 1.18 7.00
N ILE A 100 -5.74 2.43 7.01
CA ILE A 100 -5.21 3.07 8.23
C ILE A 100 -6.30 3.16 9.31
N VAL A 101 -7.52 3.50 8.93
CA VAL A 101 -8.65 3.52 9.88
C VAL A 101 -8.81 2.13 10.53
N GLU A 102 -8.75 1.07 9.74
CA GLU A 102 -8.86 -0.30 10.25
C GLU A 102 -7.66 -0.67 11.13
N ILE A 103 -6.43 -0.30 10.73
CA ILE A 103 -5.23 -0.51 11.54
C ILE A 103 -5.38 0.11 12.93
N ASN A 104 -5.90 1.33 12.98
CA ASN A 104 -6.07 2.05 14.24
C ASN A 104 -7.12 1.43 15.16
N SER A 105 -7.96 0.54 14.65
CA SER A 105 -8.99 -0.15 15.44
C SER A 105 -8.57 -1.56 15.87
N LEU A 106 -7.39 -2.01 15.51
CA LEU A 106 -6.90 -3.35 15.88
C LEU A 106 -6.46 -3.46 17.35
#